data_46e07b0f9a6f8b8554aa7018487aa571
#
_entry.id   46e07b0f9a6f8b8554aa7018487aa571
#
_cell.length_a   1.000
_cell.length_b   1.000
_cell.length_c   1.000
_cell.angle_alpha   90.00
_cell.angle_beta   90.00
_cell.angle_gamma   90.00
#
_symmetry.space_group_name_H-M   'P 1'
#
loop_
_entity.id
_entity.type
_entity.pdbx_description
1 polymer ?
#
loop_
_entity_poly.entity_id
_entity_poly.type
_entity_poly.pdbx_seq_one_letter_code
_entity_poly.pdbx_strand_id
1 'polypeptide(L)'
;MECFEGIWQFVGVSRAAHAYLVRGTRRTILIDTGLPTSVAYLTDCLAGLGMTPADLDLVVLTHEHIDHAGAAPMFARSCPVAAHRLAARKIALRDEFTMMNKAFAADLENFEVDLLLEDGCRIEAGGVSLHVLHTPGHCSGAICLLEPGRRVLFSADTIMASGIVGGVLGSGNVADYIATLERLAILRIDHLMPGHGRISSNADDDIAVGLKRLHGLLDDSQALFATLRETGRGFDDMMRSLRELNNF
;
A
#
# COMPACT_ATOMS: atom_id res chain seq x y z
N MET A 1 -17.71 4.14 5.21
CA MET A 1 -18.72 4.12 4.11
C MET A 1 -18.66 2.78 3.43
N GLU A 2 -19.80 2.11 3.23
CA GLU A 2 -19.85 0.87 2.43
C GLU A 2 -19.71 1.22 0.95
N CYS A 3 -18.70 0.63 0.29
CA CYS A 3 -18.38 0.89 -1.12
C CYS A 3 -18.97 -0.19 -2.04
N PHE A 4 -18.98 -1.43 -1.56
CA PHE A 4 -19.58 -2.60 -2.17
C PHE A 4 -20.21 -3.44 -1.05
N GLU A 5 -21.15 -4.31 -1.37
CA GLU A 5 -21.72 -5.22 -0.38
C GLU A 5 -20.60 -5.99 0.36
N GLY A 6 -20.53 -5.81 1.66
CA GLY A 6 -19.51 -6.42 2.51
C GLY A 6 -18.11 -5.80 2.42
N ILE A 7 -17.96 -4.62 1.78
CA ILE A 7 -16.68 -3.90 1.70
C ILE A 7 -16.87 -2.44 2.12
N TRP A 8 -16.20 -2.03 3.19
CA TRP A 8 -16.22 -0.66 3.71
C TRP A 8 -14.87 0.02 3.60
N GLN A 9 -14.89 1.30 3.29
CA GLN A 9 -13.73 2.18 3.41
C GLN A 9 -13.82 2.96 4.73
N PHE A 10 -12.76 2.91 5.51
CA PHE A 10 -12.48 3.80 6.63
C PHE A 10 -11.46 4.83 6.16
N VAL A 11 -11.96 6.03 5.89
CA VAL A 11 -11.13 7.10 5.28
C VAL A 11 -10.07 7.56 6.27
N GLY A 12 -8.81 7.49 5.86
CA GLY A 12 -7.69 7.93 6.68
C GLY A 12 -7.79 9.41 7.06
N VAL A 13 -7.49 9.71 8.31
CA VAL A 13 -7.51 11.08 8.84
C VAL A 13 -6.11 11.65 8.78
N SER A 14 -5.99 12.92 8.41
CA SER A 14 -4.70 13.60 8.24
C SER A 14 -3.85 12.93 7.15
N ARG A 15 -2.70 12.35 7.52
CA ARG A 15 -1.76 11.67 6.62
C ARG A 15 -1.85 10.14 6.70
N ALA A 16 -2.78 9.59 7.50
CA ALA A 16 -3.00 8.16 7.58
C ALA A 16 -3.59 7.62 6.27
N ALA A 17 -3.16 6.45 5.88
CA ALA A 17 -3.77 5.71 4.79
C ALA A 17 -5.20 5.29 5.13
N HIS A 18 -6.00 5.02 4.11
CA HIS A 18 -7.30 4.40 4.26
C HIS A 18 -7.14 2.96 4.73
N ALA A 19 -8.05 2.52 5.58
CA ALA A 19 -8.22 1.11 5.87
C ALA A 19 -9.51 0.60 5.20
N TYR A 20 -9.53 -0.68 4.87
CA TYR A 20 -10.70 -1.31 4.27
C TYR A 20 -11.13 -2.52 5.07
N LEU A 21 -12.42 -2.62 5.36
CA LEU A 21 -12.99 -3.81 5.98
C LEU A 21 -13.66 -4.66 4.90
N VAL A 22 -13.31 -5.92 4.85
CA VAL A 22 -13.91 -6.93 3.97
C VAL A 22 -14.59 -7.99 4.83
N ARG A 23 -15.92 -8.07 4.76
CA ARG A 23 -16.72 -9.05 5.49
C ARG A 23 -17.32 -10.06 4.51
N GLY A 24 -16.85 -11.27 4.58
CA GLY A 24 -17.50 -12.42 3.94
C GLY A 24 -18.47 -13.16 4.89
N THR A 25 -18.95 -14.30 4.47
CA THR A 25 -19.84 -15.13 5.30
C THR A 25 -19.12 -15.93 6.39
N ARG A 26 -17.78 -15.96 6.35
CA ARG A 26 -16.95 -16.78 7.24
C ARG A 26 -15.88 -16.01 7.99
N ARG A 27 -15.39 -14.90 7.42
CA ARG A 27 -14.30 -14.09 8.00
C ARG A 27 -14.49 -12.61 7.73
N THR A 28 -13.95 -11.84 8.64
CA THR A 28 -13.84 -10.40 8.54
C THR A 28 -12.37 -9.99 8.52
N ILE A 29 -11.97 -9.28 7.50
CA ILE A 29 -10.57 -8.93 7.22
C ILE A 29 -10.45 -7.42 7.23
N LEU A 30 -9.47 -6.88 7.96
CA LEU A 30 -9.09 -5.48 7.90
C LEU A 30 -7.82 -5.35 7.04
N ILE A 31 -7.87 -4.52 6.01
CA ILE A 31 -6.74 -4.20 5.13
C ILE A 31 -6.20 -2.83 5.55
N ASP A 32 -4.95 -2.79 5.96
CA ASP A 32 -4.24 -1.66 6.55
C ASP A 32 -4.87 -1.08 7.83
N THR A 33 -4.13 -0.27 8.54
CA THR A 33 -4.53 0.21 9.87
C THR A 33 -4.25 1.71 10.08
N GLY A 34 -3.70 2.40 9.08
CA GLY A 34 -3.35 3.81 9.23
C GLY A 34 -2.15 4.06 10.14
N LEU A 35 -2.04 5.28 10.64
CA LEU A 35 -1.03 5.72 11.61
C LEU A 35 -1.30 5.16 13.02
N PRO A 36 -0.33 5.17 13.95
CA PRO A 36 -0.57 4.81 15.35
C PRO A 36 -1.72 5.58 16.01
N THR A 37 -1.93 6.82 15.58
CA THR A 37 -3.04 7.67 16.04
C THR A 37 -4.42 7.26 15.51
N SER A 38 -4.49 6.33 14.55
CA SER A 38 -5.75 5.88 13.93
C SER A 38 -6.53 4.87 14.79
N VAL A 39 -5.96 4.36 15.88
CA VAL A 39 -6.58 3.32 16.74
C VAL A 39 -7.99 3.69 17.18
N ALA A 40 -8.18 4.87 17.77
CA ALA A 40 -9.50 5.30 18.25
C ALA A 40 -10.51 5.40 17.10
N TYR A 41 -10.11 6.06 16.01
CA TYR A 41 -10.95 6.22 14.82
C TYR A 41 -11.39 4.87 14.21
N LEU A 42 -10.46 3.92 14.05
CA LEU A 42 -10.78 2.60 13.50
C LEU A 42 -11.67 1.80 14.44
N THR A 43 -11.44 1.91 15.75
CA THR A 43 -12.31 1.28 16.78
C THR A 43 -13.73 1.85 16.70
N ASP A 44 -13.89 3.16 16.56
CA ASP A 44 -15.19 3.81 16.39
C ASP A 44 -15.87 3.40 15.07
N CYS A 45 -15.11 3.26 13.98
CA CYS A 45 -15.63 2.76 12.70
C CYS A 45 -16.16 1.31 12.82
N LEU A 46 -15.43 0.44 13.52
CA LEU A 46 -15.87 -0.94 13.80
C LEU A 46 -17.12 -0.94 14.69
N ALA A 47 -17.13 -0.13 15.75
CA ALA A 47 -18.28 0.00 16.65
C ALA A 47 -19.55 0.49 15.92
N GLY A 48 -19.38 1.38 14.95
CA GLY A 48 -20.47 1.82 14.05
C GLY A 48 -21.08 0.69 13.21
N LEU A 49 -20.36 -0.42 13.03
CA LEU A 49 -20.83 -1.64 12.37
C LEU A 49 -21.26 -2.73 13.37
N GLY A 50 -21.34 -2.41 14.66
CA GLY A 50 -21.63 -3.35 15.74
C GLY A 50 -20.51 -4.33 16.03
N MET A 51 -19.24 -3.96 15.73
CA MET A 51 -18.07 -4.79 15.86
C MET A 51 -17.05 -4.19 16.84
N THR A 52 -16.18 -5.06 17.31
CA THR A 52 -14.97 -4.73 18.08
C THR A 52 -13.73 -5.24 17.35
N PRO A 53 -12.52 -4.86 17.73
CA PRO A 53 -11.30 -5.47 17.19
C PRO A 53 -11.23 -6.98 17.33
N ALA A 54 -11.90 -7.58 18.32
CA ALA A 54 -11.95 -9.02 18.55
C ALA A 54 -12.84 -9.78 17.54
N ASP A 55 -13.65 -9.06 16.78
CA ASP A 55 -14.48 -9.63 15.70
C ASP A 55 -13.76 -9.70 14.35
N LEU A 56 -12.49 -9.25 14.32
CA LEU A 56 -11.62 -9.40 13.14
C LEU A 56 -10.96 -10.77 13.16
N ASP A 57 -10.94 -11.44 12.03
CA ASP A 57 -10.25 -12.72 11.83
C ASP A 57 -8.82 -12.54 11.32
N LEU A 58 -8.53 -11.42 10.68
CA LEU A 58 -7.23 -11.14 10.06
C LEU A 58 -7.05 -9.63 9.81
N VAL A 59 -5.84 -9.14 10.09
CA VAL A 59 -5.35 -7.88 9.54
C VAL A 59 -4.36 -8.19 8.40
N VAL A 60 -4.51 -7.54 7.25
CA VAL A 60 -3.57 -7.64 6.13
C VAL A 60 -2.91 -6.29 5.95
N LEU A 61 -1.59 -6.22 6.06
CA LEU A 61 -0.82 -5.02 5.76
C LEU A 61 -0.36 -5.08 4.31
N THR A 62 -0.69 -4.04 3.56
CA THR A 62 -0.31 -3.94 2.15
C THR A 62 1.19 -3.71 1.99
N HIS A 63 1.81 -2.98 2.93
CA HIS A 63 3.24 -2.77 2.99
C HIS A 63 3.68 -2.24 4.38
N GLU A 64 4.98 -2.01 4.54
CA GLU A 64 5.60 -1.68 5.82
C GLU A 64 5.50 -0.22 6.27
N HIS A 65 5.06 0.74 5.43
CA HIS A 65 5.04 2.15 5.82
C HIS A 65 4.13 2.40 7.03
N ILE A 66 4.57 3.29 7.90
CA ILE A 66 3.92 3.51 9.21
C ILE A 66 2.51 4.09 9.09
N ASP A 67 2.21 4.79 8.03
CA ASP A 67 0.86 5.32 7.77
C ASP A 67 -0.14 4.26 7.29
N HIS A 68 0.34 3.04 7.00
CA HIS A 68 -0.45 1.84 6.72
C HIS A 68 -0.43 0.85 7.89
N ALA A 69 0.74 0.62 8.48
CA ALA A 69 0.96 -0.39 9.50
C ALA A 69 0.89 0.15 10.94
N GLY A 70 0.74 1.46 11.12
CA GLY A 70 0.99 2.12 12.40
C GLY A 70 0.08 1.69 13.55
N ALA A 71 -1.20 1.42 13.30
CA ALA A 71 -2.11 0.94 14.34
C ALA A 71 -2.18 -0.60 14.44
N ALA A 72 -1.45 -1.35 13.60
CA ALA A 72 -1.43 -2.82 13.63
C ALA A 72 -1.11 -3.42 15.01
N PRO A 73 -0.20 -2.86 15.84
CA PRO A 73 0.09 -3.41 17.18
C PRO A 73 -1.13 -3.57 18.07
N MET A 74 -2.10 -2.67 17.94
CA MET A 74 -3.35 -2.76 18.69
C MET A 74 -4.20 -3.95 18.26
N PHE A 75 -4.32 -4.16 16.96
CA PHE A 75 -5.13 -5.25 16.38
C PHE A 75 -4.45 -6.62 16.53
N ALA A 76 -3.10 -6.67 16.48
CA ALA A 76 -2.30 -7.87 16.70
C ALA A 76 -2.54 -8.55 18.05
N ARG A 77 -3.15 -7.84 19.01
CA ARG A 77 -3.56 -8.40 20.32
C ARG A 77 -4.82 -9.25 20.21
N SER A 78 -5.58 -9.12 19.14
CA SER A 78 -6.91 -9.74 19.00
C SER A 78 -7.00 -10.73 17.84
N CYS A 79 -6.23 -10.52 16.77
CA CYS A 79 -6.25 -11.39 15.59
C CYS A 79 -4.87 -11.43 14.91
N PRO A 80 -4.61 -12.47 14.09
CA PRO A 80 -3.37 -12.57 13.31
C PRO A 80 -3.18 -11.37 12.38
N VAL A 81 -1.90 -11.01 12.16
CA VAL A 81 -1.47 -10.02 11.17
C VAL A 81 -0.73 -10.72 10.04
N ALA A 82 -1.09 -10.41 8.81
CA ALA A 82 -0.45 -10.91 7.60
C ALA A 82 0.21 -9.77 6.81
N ALA A 83 1.36 -10.02 6.22
CA ALA A 83 2.04 -9.11 5.31
C ALA A 83 2.94 -9.89 4.35
N HIS A 84 3.35 -9.24 3.26
CA HIS A 84 4.40 -9.83 2.43
C HIS A 84 5.69 -10.03 3.24
N ARG A 85 6.41 -11.14 2.99
CA ARG A 85 7.63 -11.50 3.76
C ARG A 85 8.66 -10.37 3.85
N LEU A 86 8.81 -9.55 2.78
CA LEU A 86 9.75 -8.43 2.78
C LEU A 86 9.27 -7.27 3.67
N ALA A 87 7.98 -6.99 3.72
CA ALA A 87 7.40 -6.04 4.65
C ALA A 87 7.51 -6.54 6.09
N ALA A 88 7.15 -7.80 6.35
CA ALA A 88 7.26 -8.44 7.66
C ALA A 88 8.68 -8.37 8.23
N ARG A 89 9.69 -8.60 7.38
CA ARG A 89 11.09 -8.51 7.81
C ARG A 89 11.49 -7.09 8.24
N LYS A 90 11.06 -6.06 7.51
CA LYS A 90 11.37 -4.67 7.86
C LYS A 90 10.66 -4.23 9.14
N ILE A 91 9.41 -4.65 9.32
CA ILE A 91 8.65 -4.46 10.56
C ILE A 91 9.39 -5.12 11.72
N ALA A 92 9.80 -6.39 11.59
CA ALA A 92 10.52 -7.12 12.63
C ALA A 92 11.89 -6.51 12.97
N LEU A 93 12.58 -5.93 11.97
CA LEU A 93 13.86 -5.23 12.15
C LEU A 93 13.66 -3.78 12.67
N ARG A 94 12.44 -3.29 12.70
CA ARG A 94 12.11 -1.90 13.03
C ARG A 94 12.91 -0.89 12.20
N ASP A 95 12.97 -1.16 10.90
CA ASP A 95 13.73 -0.32 9.96
C ASP A 95 13.02 1.02 9.75
N GLU A 96 13.35 1.99 10.61
CA GLU A 96 12.74 3.32 10.62
C GLU A 96 12.85 4.06 9.28
N PHE A 97 13.87 3.76 8.49
CA PHE A 97 14.06 4.37 7.18
C PHE A 97 13.06 3.83 6.17
N THR A 98 12.95 2.50 6.02
CA THR A 98 12.02 1.89 5.08
C THR A 98 10.57 1.98 5.54
N MET A 99 10.32 2.10 6.86
CA MET A 99 8.99 2.30 7.42
C MET A 99 8.55 3.77 7.43
N MET A 100 9.41 4.70 7.04
CA MET A 100 9.12 6.13 6.94
C MET A 100 8.81 6.83 8.29
N ASN A 101 9.25 6.28 9.42
CA ASN A 101 8.95 6.79 10.76
C ASN A 101 9.22 8.29 10.92
N LYS A 102 10.40 8.76 10.44
CA LYS A 102 10.78 10.18 10.53
C LYS A 102 9.90 11.09 9.68
N ALA A 103 9.45 10.63 8.52
CA ALA A 103 8.60 11.41 7.63
C ALA A 103 7.22 11.68 8.26
N PHE A 104 6.75 10.76 9.08
CA PHE A 104 5.47 10.85 9.78
C PHE A 104 5.60 11.31 11.25
N ALA A 105 6.84 11.47 11.76
CA ALA A 105 7.13 11.75 13.16
C ALA A 105 6.37 10.77 14.11
N ALA A 106 6.37 9.49 13.77
CA ALA A 106 5.64 8.45 14.47
C ALA A 106 6.53 7.23 14.70
N ASP A 107 6.34 6.60 15.85
CA ASP A 107 7.00 5.37 16.23
C ASP A 107 6.01 4.21 16.20
N LEU A 108 6.48 3.05 15.73
CA LEU A 108 5.72 1.83 15.73
C LEU A 108 5.99 1.03 17.00
N GLU A 109 4.94 0.66 17.72
CA GLU A 109 5.05 -0.34 18.80
C GLU A 109 5.44 -1.70 18.21
N ASN A 110 6.07 -2.56 19.03
CA ASN A 110 6.41 -3.91 18.62
C ASN A 110 5.16 -4.76 18.41
N PHE A 111 5.14 -5.47 17.29
CA PHE A 111 4.21 -6.56 17.04
C PHE A 111 4.86 -7.57 16.10
N GLU A 112 4.28 -8.74 15.99
CA GLU A 112 4.72 -9.78 15.07
C GLU A 112 3.76 -9.88 13.89
N VAL A 113 4.32 -10.18 12.72
CA VAL A 113 3.56 -10.57 11.55
C VAL A 113 3.46 -12.10 11.57
N ASP A 114 2.25 -12.62 11.81
CA ASP A 114 1.99 -14.04 12.05
C ASP A 114 2.00 -14.86 10.76
N LEU A 115 1.53 -14.25 9.66
CA LEU A 115 1.35 -14.92 8.37
C LEU A 115 2.13 -14.20 7.27
N LEU A 116 3.01 -14.94 6.60
CA LEU A 116 3.77 -14.42 5.47
C LEU A 116 3.01 -14.65 4.17
N LEU A 117 2.73 -13.58 3.45
CA LEU A 117 2.07 -13.60 2.15
C LEU A 117 3.10 -13.55 1.02
N GLU A 118 2.81 -14.32 -0.02
CA GLU A 118 3.57 -14.32 -1.28
C GLU A 118 2.63 -14.08 -2.45
N ASP A 119 3.20 -13.76 -3.60
CA ASP A 119 2.44 -13.63 -4.84
C ASP A 119 1.62 -14.89 -5.14
N GLY A 120 0.37 -14.72 -5.52
CA GLY A 120 -0.56 -15.81 -5.81
C GLY A 120 -1.24 -16.44 -4.59
N CYS A 121 -0.88 -16.06 -3.34
CA CYS A 121 -1.66 -16.44 -2.17
C CYS A 121 -3.12 -15.99 -2.30
N ARG A 122 -4.03 -16.69 -1.63
CA ARG A 122 -5.46 -16.34 -1.59
C ARG A 122 -5.94 -16.31 -0.15
N ILE A 123 -6.75 -15.31 0.16
CA ILE A 123 -7.36 -15.12 1.46
C ILE A 123 -8.87 -15.24 1.28
N GLU A 124 -9.45 -16.31 1.81
CA GLU A 124 -10.87 -16.63 1.65
C GLU A 124 -11.68 -16.11 2.84
N ALA A 125 -12.61 -15.19 2.57
CA ALA A 125 -13.51 -14.65 3.60
C ALA A 125 -14.91 -15.31 3.60
N GLY A 126 -15.18 -16.23 2.68
CA GLY A 126 -16.49 -16.84 2.45
C GLY A 126 -17.33 -15.97 1.52
N GLY A 127 -17.43 -16.41 0.25
CA GLY A 127 -18.07 -15.64 -0.82
C GLY A 127 -17.27 -14.45 -1.35
N VAL A 128 -16.17 -14.11 -0.68
CA VAL A 128 -15.18 -13.13 -1.13
C VAL A 128 -13.80 -13.75 -1.05
N SER A 129 -13.02 -13.66 -2.13
CA SER A 129 -11.65 -14.14 -2.22
C SER A 129 -10.73 -12.98 -2.58
N LEU A 130 -9.70 -12.75 -1.79
CA LEU A 130 -8.67 -11.75 -2.05
C LEU A 130 -7.42 -12.44 -2.59
N HIS A 131 -7.05 -12.14 -3.83
CA HIS A 131 -5.85 -12.66 -4.46
C HIS A 131 -4.69 -11.71 -4.18
N VAL A 132 -3.64 -12.20 -3.54
CA VAL A 132 -2.44 -11.44 -3.24
C VAL A 132 -1.60 -11.29 -4.51
N LEU A 133 -1.31 -10.07 -4.88
CA LEU A 133 -0.41 -9.71 -5.96
C LEU A 133 0.81 -9.00 -5.34
N HIS A 134 2.00 -9.56 -5.47
CA HIS A 134 3.23 -8.84 -5.11
C HIS A 134 3.45 -7.74 -6.14
N THR A 135 3.48 -6.50 -5.68
CA THR A 135 3.50 -5.27 -6.49
C THR A 135 4.65 -4.35 -6.06
N PRO A 136 5.92 -4.82 -6.18
CA PRO A 136 7.07 -4.00 -5.82
C PRO A 136 7.18 -2.77 -6.72
N GLY A 137 7.81 -1.74 -6.18
CA GLY A 137 8.03 -0.49 -6.92
C GLY A 137 7.97 0.71 -5.98
N HIS A 138 6.83 0.97 -5.37
CA HIS A 138 6.69 1.93 -4.28
C HIS A 138 7.63 1.58 -3.11
N CYS A 139 7.56 0.35 -2.65
CA CYS A 139 8.53 -0.30 -1.79
C CYS A 139 8.62 -1.79 -2.16
N SER A 140 9.66 -2.49 -1.68
CA SER A 140 9.89 -3.88 -2.09
C SER A 140 8.93 -4.89 -1.45
N GLY A 141 8.24 -4.51 -0.37
CA GLY A 141 7.26 -5.36 0.34
C GLY A 141 5.81 -5.11 -0.06
N ALA A 142 5.54 -4.22 -1.02
CA ALA A 142 4.19 -3.85 -1.39
C ALA A 142 3.41 -5.00 -2.04
N ILE A 143 2.15 -5.13 -1.64
CA ILE A 143 1.17 -6.01 -2.26
C ILE A 143 -0.11 -5.25 -2.58
N CYS A 144 -0.77 -5.66 -3.65
CA CYS A 144 -2.17 -5.35 -3.89
C CYS A 144 -3.02 -6.60 -3.62
N LEU A 145 -4.30 -6.37 -3.32
CA LEU A 145 -5.26 -7.45 -3.14
C LEU A 145 -6.36 -7.32 -4.19
N LEU A 146 -6.47 -8.31 -5.07
CA LEU A 146 -7.50 -8.34 -6.11
C LEU A 146 -8.69 -9.16 -5.63
N GLU A 147 -9.87 -8.57 -5.60
CA GLU A 147 -11.16 -9.24 -5.49
C GLU A 147 -11.73 -9.43 -6.90
N PRO A 148 -11.64 -10.65 -7.48
CA PRO A 148 -11.94 -10.84 -8.90
C PRO A 148 -13.44 -10.84 -9.21
N GLY A 149 -14.32 -11.13 -8.23
CA GLY A 149 -15.76 -11.17 -8.44
C GLY A 149 -16.36 -9.81 -8.80
N ARG A 150 -15.88 -8.76 -8.13
CA ARG A 150 -16.28 -7.37 -8.37
C ARG A 150 -15.25 -6.59 -9.17
N ARG A 151 -14.11 -7.23 -9.50
CA ARG A 151 -12.96 -6.63 -10.20
C ARG A 151 -12.42 -5.40 -9.47
N VAL A 152 -12.33 -5.52 -8.15
CA VAL A 152 -11.81 -4.48 -7.24
C VAL A 152 -10.37 -4.79 -6.90
N LEU A 153 -9.49 -3.80 -7.04
CA LEU A 153 -8.11 -3.85 -6.57
C LEU A 153 -7.95 -2.93 -5.36
N PHE A 154 -7.61 -3.50 -4.20
CA PHE A 154 -7.05 -2.75 -3.09
C PHE A 154 -5.60 -2.44 -3.45
N SER A 155 -5.39 -1.27 -4.02
CA SER A 155 -4.12 -0.91 -4.68
C SER A 155 -3.12 -0.25 -3.77
N ALA A 156 -3.52 0.09 -2.54
CA ALA A 156 -2.67 0.80 -1.58
C ALA A 156 -1.96 1.99 -2.26
N ASP A 157 -0.63 2.06 -2.15
CA ASP A 157 0.18 3.12 -2.74
C ASP A 157 0.79 2.75 -4.10
N THR A 158 0.41 1.57 -4.62
CA THR A 158 0.87 1.15 -5.95
C THR A 158 0.28 2.03 -7.05
N ILE A 159 -1.03 2.26 -7.02
CA ILE A 159 -1.72 3.12 -8.01
C ILE A 159 -2.99 3.71 -7.41
N MET A 160 -3.20 4.99 -7.62
CA MET A 160 -4.34 5.76 -7.13
C MET A 160 -5.10 6.38 -8.30
N ALA A 161 -6.26 6.95 -8.00
CA ALA A 161 -7.06 7.67 -8.98
C ALA A 161 -6.25 8.74 -9.73
N SER A 162 -6.55 8.96 -11.00
CA SER A 162 -5.86 9.87 -11.91
C SER A 162 -4.41 9.47 -12.20
N GLY A 163 -4.08 8.19 -12.02
CA GLY A 163 -2.77 7.63 -12.30
C GLY A 163 -1.67 8.15 -11.36
N ILE A 164 -2.02 8.55 -10.15
CA ILE A 164 -1.04 8.92 -9.14
C ILE A 164 -0.37 7.64 -8.64
N VAL A 165 0.94 7.62 -8.60
CA VAL A 165 1.75 6.56 -7.99
C VAL A 165 2.31 7.06 -6.65
N GLY A 166 2.49 6.17 -5.68
CA GLY A 166 2.92 6.52 -4.32
C GLY A 166 4.38 6.98 -4.19
N GLY A 167 5.07 7.18 -5.34
CA GLY A 167 6.50 7.47 -5.37
C GLY A 167 7.36 6.22 -5.20
N VAL A 168 8.67 6.38 -5.31
CA VAL A 168 9.66 5.32 -5.09
C VAL A 168 10.37 5.63 -3.79
N LEU A 169 10.05 4.90 -2.72
CA LEU A 169 10.46 5.22 -1.36
C LEU A 169 11.24 4.08 -0.71
N GLY A 170 12.23 4.45 0.11
CA GLY A 170 12.99 3.50 0.94
C GLY A 170 13.59 2.35 0.15
N SER A 171 12.87 1.26 0.07
CA SER A 171 13.25 0.02 -0.62
C SER A 171 12.63 -0.13 -2.02
N GLY A 172 12.07 0.93 -2.58
CA GLY A 172 11.41 0.93 -3.89
C GLY A 172 12.37 0.94 -5.07
N ASN A 173 11.83 0.69 -6.27
CA ASN A 173 12.57 0.63 -7.52
C ASN A 173 11.66 0.98 -8.71
N VAL A 174 12.09 1.89 -9.58
CA VAL A 174 11.30 2.34 -10.73
C VAL A 174 11.06 1.22 -11.74
N ALA A 175 12.06 0.37 -12.01
CA ALA A 175 11.92 -0.72 -12.98
C ALA A 175 10.91 -1.77 -12.49
N ASP A 176 10.97 -2.12 -11.20
CA ASP A 176 9.99 -3.02 -10.57
C ASP A 176 8.59 -2.40 -10.61
N TYR A 177 8.50 -1.07 -10.43
CA TYR A 177 7.21 -0.37 -10.46
C TYR A 177 6.58 -0.39 -11.85
N ILE A 178 7.37 -0.16 -12.90
CA ILE A 178 6.91 -0.26 -14.29
C ILE A 178 6.40 -1.68 -14.55
N ALA A 179 7.19 -2.71 -14.24
CA ALA A 179 6.80 -4.11 -14.41
C ALA A 179 5.52 -4.46 -13.62
N THR A 180 5.37 -3.91 -12.42
CA THR A 180 4.16 -4.04 -11.61
C THR A 180 2.94 -3.46 -12.33
N LEU A 181 2.99 -2.21 -12.80
CA LEU A 181 1.85 -1.60 -13.49
C LEU A 181 1.56 -2.25 -14.85
N GLU A 182 2.58 -2.71 -15.59
CA GLU A 182 2.40 -3.50 -16.82
C GLU A 182 1.64 -4.81 -16.52
N ARG A 183 1.98 -5.48 -15.42
CA ARG A 183 1.26 -6.67 -14.97
C ARG A 183 -0.18 -6.35 -14.57
N LEU A 184 -0.44 -5.25 -13.87
CA LEU A 184 -1.79 -4.84 -13.50
C LEU A 184 -2.63 -4.49 -14.72
N ALA A 185 -2.04 -3.86 -15.74
CA ALA A 185 -2.72 -3.45 -16.99
C ALA A 185 -3.32 -4.61 -17.80
N ILE A 186 -2.84 -5.84 -17.61
CA ILE A 186 -3.39 -7.02 -18.30
C ILE A 186 -4.45 -7.76 -17.47
N LEU A 187 -4.71 -7.31 -16.25
CA LEU A 187 -5.75 -7.87 -15.38
C LEU A 187 -7.08 -7.14 -15.60
N ARG A 188 -8.18 -7.84 -15.32
CA ARG A 188 -9.52 -7.24 -15.35
C ARG A 188 -9.80 -6.53 -14.03
N ILE A 189 -9.53 -5.24 -13.98
CA ILE A 189 -9.73 -4.38 -12.81
C ILE A 189 -10.66 -3.24 -13.23
N ASP A 190 -11.79 -3.07 -12.56
CA ASP A 190 -12.71 -1.96 -12.84
C ASP A 190 -12.52 -0.84 -11.81
N HIS A 191 -12.19 -1.21 -10.56
CA HIS A 191 -12.14 -0.26 -9.44
C HIS A 191 -10.81 -0.33 -8.72
N LEU A 192 -10.25 0.86 -8.40
CA LEU A 192 -9.11 1.00 -7.51
C LEU A 192 -9.58 1.49 -6.14
N MET A 193 -9.18 0.80 -5.10
CA MET A 193 -9.35 1.18 -3.69
C MET A 193 -7.95 1.48 -3.11
N PRO A 194 -7.48 2.74 -3.26
CA PRO A 194 -6.10 3.11 -2.94
C PRO A 194 -5.88 3.36 -1.46
N GLY A 195 -4.61 3.43 -1.03
CA GLY A 195 -4.24 3.85 0.32
C GLY A 195 -4.55 5.32 0.59
N HIS A 196 -4.49 6.15 -0.45
CA HIS A 196 -4.76 7.58 -0.34
C HIS A 196 -5.64 8.09 -1.49
N GLY A 197 -6.37 9.18 -1.20
CA GLY A 197 -7.22 9.83 -2.21
C GLY A 197 -8.57 9.14 -2.40
N ARG A 198 -9.17 9.31 -3.57
CA ARG A 198 -10.51 8.78 -3.85
C ARG A 198 -10.46 7.38 -4.47
N ILE A 199 -11.51 6.61 -4.26
CA ILE A 199 -11.78 5.39 -5.03
C ILE A 199 -11.93 5.78 -6.52
N SER A 200 -11.40 4.96 -7.41
CA SER A 200 -11.56 5.13 -8.86
C SER A 200 -12.37 4.00 -9.48
N SER A 201 -13.15 4.34 -10.50
CA SER A 201 -13.86 3.38 -11.35
C SER A 201 -13.31 3.36 -12.79
N ASN A 202 -12.09 3.88 -12.98
CA ASN A 202 -11.40 3.97 -14.26
C ASN A 202 -9.99 3.37 -14.16
N ALA A 203 -9.90 2.14 -13.66
CA ALA A 203 -8.62 1.51 -13.34
C ALA A 203 -7.67 1.43 -14.54
N ASP A 204 -8.20 1.10 -15.73
CA ASP A 204 -7.38 0.99 -16.95
C ASP A 204 -6.71 2.32 -17.32
N ASP A 205 -7.48 3.43 -17.30
CA ASP A 205 -6.96 4.76 -17.57
C ASP A 205 -5.95 5.20 -16.51
N ASP A 206 -6.25 4.95 -15.24
CA ASP A 206 -5.36 5.29 -14.13
C ASP A 206 -4.03 4.54 -14.22
N ILE A 207 -4.06 3.25 -14.54
CA ILE A 207 -2.85 2.44 -14.71
C ILE A 207 -2.05 2.94 -15.93
N ALA A 208 -2.70 3.23 -17.05
CA ALA A 208 -2.04 3.76 -18.23
C ALA A 208 -1.35 5.11 -17.98
N VAL A 209 -2.01 6.01 -17.24
CA VAL A 209 -1.43 7.30 -16.82
C VAL A 209 -0.28 7.10 -15.85
N GLY A 210 -0.41 6.17 -14.90
CA GLY A 210 0.66 5.80 -13.96
C GLY A 210 1.90 5.28 -14.68
N LEU A 211 1.72 4.38 -15.62
CA LEU A 211 2.81 3.86 -16.49
C LEU A 211 3.53 5.00 -17.24
N LYS A 212 2.77 5.90 -17.84
CA LYS A 212 3.36 7.06 -18.55
C LYS A 212 4.21 7.92 -17.62
N ARG A 213 3.77 8.14 -16.38
CA ARG A 213 4.52 8.90 -15.37
C ARG A 213 5.81 8.20 -14.96
N LEU A 214 5.76 6.88 -14.74
CA LEU A 214 6.96 6.11 -14.36
C LEU A 214 7.99 6.05 -15.48
N HIS A 215 7.55 5.91 -16.75
CA HIS A 215 8.45 6.00 -17.91
C HIS A 215 9.09 7.38 -17.99
N GLY A 216 8.32 8.47 -17.83
CA GLY A 216 8.86 9.83 -17.76
C GLY A 216 9.91 9.99 -16.67
N LEU A 217 9.65 9.49 -15.46
CA LEU A 217 10.60 9.53 -14.36
C LEU A 217 11.90 8.76 -14.69
N LEU A 218 11.78 7.62 -15.35
CA LEU A 218 12.93 6.83 -15.79
C LEU A 218 13.76 7.58 -16.82
N ASP A 219 13.13 8.17 -17.84
CA ASP A 219 13.77 8.94 -18.91
C ASP A 219 14.48 10.18 -18.32
N ASP A 220 13.83 10.92 -17.42
CA ASP A 220 14.40 12.09 -16.75
C ASP A 220 15.63 11.72 -15.91
N SER A 221 15.57 10.58 -15.20
CA SER A 221 16.69 10.06 -14.42
C SER A 221 17.87 9.69 -15.32
N GLN A 222 17.62 9.03 -16.46
CA GLN A 222 18.66 8.66 -17.41
C GLN A 222 19.30 9.91 -18.06
N ALA A 223 18.49 10.89 -18.43
CA ALA A 223 18.98 12.17 -18.98
C ALA A 223 19.86 12.91 -17.97
N LEU A 224 19.44 12.92 -16.67
CA LEU A 224 20.24 13.51 -15.60
C LEU A 224 21.59 12.80 -15.46
N PHE A 225 21.63 11.46 -15.41
CA PHE A 225 22.88 10.72 -15.31
C PHE A 225 23.81 10.96 -16.53
N ALA A 226 23.26 11.06 -17.75
CA ALA A 226 24.01 11.39 -18.94
C ALA A 226 24.69 12.78 -18.80
N THR A 227 23.91 13.78 -18.41
CA THR A 227 24.40 15.17 -18.19
C THR A 227 25.49 15.23 -17.12
N LEU A 228 25.33 14.51 -16.02
CA LEU A 228 26.34 14.46 -14.94
C LEU A 228 27.65 13.81 -15.41
N ARG A 229 27.56 12.76 -16.24
CA ARG A 229 28.76 12.13 -16.85
C ARG A 229 29.50 13.09 -17.79
N GLU A 230 28.76 13.86 -18.61
CA GLU A 230 29.33 14.82 -19.55
C GLU A 230 29.94 16.04 -18.87
N THR A 231 29.29 16.54 -17.81
CA THR A 231 29.69 17.78 -17.13
C THR A 231 30.70 17.58 -15.99
N GLY A 232 30.95 16.32 -15.59
CA GLY A 232 31.84 16.00 -14.47
C GLY A 232 31.37 16.55 -13.11
N ARG A 233 30.09 16.89 -12.97
CA ARG A 233 29.53 17.37 -11.71
C ARG A 233 29.60 16.30 -10.62
N GLY A 234 29.87 16.74 -9.39
CA GLY A 234 30.08 15.85 -8.27
C GLY A 234 28.81 15.17 -7.75
N PHE A 235 29.00 14.20 -6.86
CA PHE A 235 27.93 13.43 -6.22
C PHE A 235 26.86 14.29 -5.52
N ASP A 236 27.29 15.41 -4.90
CA ASP A 236 26.37 16.31 -4.18
C ASP A 236 25.37 17.02 -5.11
N ASP A 237 25.82 17.39 -6.32
CA ASP A 237 24.95 17.99 -7.34
C ASP A 237 23.96 16.93 -7.87
N MET A 238 24.42 15.71 -8.04
CA MET A 238 23.57 14.58 -8.40
C MET A 238 22.49 14.34 -7.34
N MET A 239 22.86 14.26 -6.07
CA MET A 239 21.93 14.02 -4.98
C MET A 239 20.90 15.15 -4.83
N ARG A 240 21.30 16.38 -5.09
CA ARG A 240 20.38 17.54 -5.11
C ARG A 240 19.33 17.38 -6.21
N SER A 241 19.77 17.10 -7.43
CA SER A 241 18.89 16.94 -8.58
C SER A 241 17.96 15.73 -8.44
N LEU A 242 18.43 14.60 -7.87
CA LEU A 242 17.58 13.44 -7.59
C LEU A 242 16.52 13.73 -6.53
N ARG A 243 16.83 14.58 -5.52
CA ARG A 243 15.84 15.01 -4.53
C ARG A 243 14.75 15.90 -5.14
N GLU A 244 15.14 16.75 -6.10
CA GLU A 244 14.18 17.60 -6.85
C GLU A 244 13.25 16.77 -7.73
N LEU A 245 13.76 15.71 -8.37
CA LEU A 245 12.96 14.77 -9.18
C LEU A 245 11.99 13.91 -8.34
N ASN A 246 12.34 13.59 -7.09
CA ASN A 246 11.51 12.76 -6.20
C ASN A 246 10.53 13.56 -5.31
N ASN A 247 10.50 14.89 -5.44
CA ASN A 247 9.53 15.75 -4.74
C ASN A 247 8.19 15.83 -5.52
N PHE A 248 7.51 14.70 -5.63
CA PHE A 248 6.14 14.61 -6.12
C PHE A 248 5.17 14.40 -4.97
#